data_3b95d5dd546284806d07db499a113bbe
#
_entry.id   3b95d5dd546284806d07db499a113bbe
#
_cell.length_a   1.000
_cell.length_b   1.000
_cell.length_c   1.000
_cell.angle_alpha   90.00
_cell.angle_beta   90.00
_cell.angle_gamma   90.00
#
_symmetry.space_group_name_H-M   'P 1'
#
loop_
_entity.id
_entity.type
_entity.pdbx_description
1 polymer ?
#
loop_
_entity_poly.entity_id
_entity_poly.type
_entity_poly.pdbx_seq_one_letter_code
_entity_poly.pdbx_strand_id
1 'polypeptide(L)'
;MDNLFGRPVPRLGFGCMRLPEGQDGNYIEEECQEMFDFAMEHGINYFDSAWHYIESQEMIGRCLAKYPRESYILVGKLCFHDGGLLSREMAMEAFEKELKDVRTSYMDLELIHALGNPGSLERVDKLDIWGFMQDLKASGRVKHIGISFHSLPENLEKVLSKHPEIEVVQIQANYYDYNTDGARENGGCREVYEICRKYNKPVIIMEPLKGGNLAGVDWHPEVKKLFEEADPKRSAVSWGLSYAASLEGVVTVLSGMSTMEQMKENYKLMMEDFKPLTEEEMQMLGRVAKIIESKGVIGCTGCRYCVNEGCPAGINIPKILSCMNMIPQYQNLRIARLNYYQTIEEHGPKDCRECGACEKACPQKLGIRELLKQADEQLYAGENYDPWANH
;
A
#
# COMPACT_ATOMS: atom_id res chain seq x y z
N MET A 1 -8.02 18.43 12.57
CA MET A 1 -6.87 17.52 12.74
C MET A 1 -7.22 16.57 13.86
N ASP A 2 -7.05 15.30 13.60
CA ASP A 2 -7.43 14.25 14.54
C ASP A 2 -6.46 14.22 15.73
N ASN A 3 -6.98 13.96 16.93
CA ASN A 3 -6.20 13.97 18.19
C ASN A 3 -5.88 12.55 18.67
N LEU A 4 -5.82 11.57 17.74
CA LEU A 4 -5.59 10.16 18.07
C LEU A 4 -4.37 9.96 19.00
N PHE A 5 -3.30 10.72 18.79
CA PHE A 5 -2.05 10.62 19.57
C PHE A 5 -1.94 11.66 20.67
N GLY A 6 -3.03 12.31 21.07
CA GLY A 6 -3.00 13.42 22.04
C GLY A 6 -2.32 14.70 21.50
N ARG A 7 -2.01 14.74 20.20
CA ARG A 7 -1.41 15.87 19.48
C ARG A 7 -1.92 15.89 18.02
N PRO A 8 -1.82 17.05 17.34
CA PRO A 8 -2.20 17.15 15.94
C PRO A 8 -1.40 16.17 15.08
N VAL A 9 -2.10 15.48 14.16
CA VAL A 9 -1.48 14.61 13.16
C VAL A 9 -1.43 15.37 11.83
N PRO A 10 -0.26 15.42 11.13
CA PRO A 10 -0.18 16.06 9.83
C PRO A 10 -1.03 15.31 8.81
N ARG A 11 -1.64 16.06 7.88
CA ARG A 11 -2.41 15.45 6.78
C ARG A 11 -1.55 14.61 5.87
N LEU A 12 -0.29 14.98 5.69
CA LEU A 12 0.74 14.23 4.95
C LEU A 12 1.63 13.48 5.93
N GLY A 13 1.64 12.16 5.87
CA GLY A 13 2.60 11.30 6.54
C GLY A 13 3.72 10.87 5.58
N PHE A 14 4.93 10.71 6.10
CA PHE A 14 6.07 10.23 5.33
C PHE A 14 6.14 8.69 5.42
N GLY A 15 5.79 8.02 4.31
CA GLY A 15 5.96 6.57 4.16
C GLY A 15 7.41 6.25 3.82
N CYS A 16 8.13 5.61 4.73
CA CYS A 16 9.57 5.40 4.62
C CYS A 16 9.98 4.08 3.96
N MET A 17 9.08 3.45 3.20
CA MET A 17 9.38 2.23 2.44
C MET A 17 10.28 2.51 1.22
N ARG A 18 10.27 3.72 0.69
CA ARG A 18 10.94 4.11 -0.57
C ARG A 18 11.75 5.36 -0.37
N LEU A 19 12.72 5.31 0.54
CA LEU A 19 13.67 6.40 0.74
C LEU A 19 14.63 6.51 -0.47
N PRO A 20 15.35 7.63 -0.64
CA PRO A 20 16.34 7.79 -1.71
C PRO A 20 17.37 6.66 -1.72
N GLU A 21 17.51 5.98 -2.85
CA GLU A 21 18.44 4.86 -3.06
C GLU A 21 19.42 5.16 -4.18
N GLY A 22 20.66 4.72 -4.01
CA GLY A 22 21.68 4.73 -5.05
C GLY A 22 21.53 3.57 -6.04
N GLN A 23 22.36 3.57 -7.08
CA GLN A 23 22.39 2.48 -8.08
C GLN A 23 22.80 1.12 -7.48
N ASP A 24 23.39 1.10 -6.31
CA ASP A 24 23.79 -0.08 -5.55
C ASP A 24 22.67 -0.65 -4.67
N GLY A 25 21.49 -0.01 -4.65
CA GLY A 25 20.34 -0.38 -3.83
C GLY A 25 20.44 0.04 -2.36
N ASN A 26 21.51 0.75 -1.96
CA ASN A 26 21.63 1.29 -0.61
C ASN A 26 20.99 2.68 -0.53
N TYR A 27 20.45 3.04 0.63
CA TYR A 27 19.96 4.39 0.86
C TYR A 27 21.06 5.45 0.82
N ILE A 28 20.78 6.58 0.16
CA ILE A 28 21.66 7.75 0.12
C ILE A 28 21.41 8.56 1.39
N GLU A 29 22.25 8.34 2.43
CA GLU A 29 22.03 8.90 3.76
C GLU A 29 21.92 10.43 3.77
N GLU A 30 22.73 11.14 2.97
CA GLU A 30 22.67 12.60 2.87
C GLU A 30 21.31 13.10 2.35
N GLU A 31 20.81 12.49 1.28
CA GLU A 31 19.51 12.84 0.71
C GLU A 31 18.35 12.47 1.67
N CYS A 32 18.44 11.30 2.33
CA CYS A 32 17.48 10.92 3.37
C CYS A 32 17.48 11.96 4.49
N GLN A 33 18.67 12.36 5.01
CA GLN A 33 18.76 13.35 6.08
C GLN A 33 18.15 14.69 5.69
N GLU A 34 18.41 15.19 4.47
CA GLU A 34 17.80 16.42 3.97
C GLU A 34 16.28 16.34 3.92
N MET A 35 15.72 15.20 3.48
CA MET A 35 14.28 14.99 3.43
C MET A 35 13.66 14.90 4.83
N PHE A 36 14.29 14.22 5.77
CA PHE A 36 13.82 14.17 7.16
C PHE A 36 13.88 15.54 7.83
N ASP A 37 14.92 16.32 7.57
CA ASP A 37 15.05 17.68 8.07
C ASP A 37 13.96 18.58 7.52
N PHE A 38 13.74 18.56 6.22
CA PHE A 38 12.66 19.28 5.60
C PHE A 38 11.29 18.88 6.19
N ALA A 39 11.06 17.58 6.36
CA ALA A 39 9.81 17.07 6.92
C ALA A 39 9.57 17.63 8.33
N MET A 40 10.56 17.55 9.21
CA MET A 40 10.47 18.04 10.58
C MET A 40 10.29 19.55 10.66
N GLU A 41 11.04 20.32 9.86
CA GLU A 41 10.94 21.78 9.81
C GLU A 41 9.57 22.28 9.33
N HIS A 42 8.90 21.48 8.48
CA HIS A 42 7.62 21.83 7.85
C HIS A 42 6.42 21.09 8.44
N GLY A 43 6.60 20.41 9.59
CA GLY A 43 5.51 19.77 10.32
C GLY A 43 5.00 18.44 9.73
N ILE A 44 5.74 17.83 8.80
CA ILE A 44 5.52 16.43 8.38
C ILE A 44 6.23 15.56 9.42
N ASN A 45 5.60 15.39 10.57
CA ASN A 45 6.20 14.72 11.72
C ASN A 45 5.57 13.34 12.01
N TYR A 46 5.01 12.68 11.01
CA TYR A 46 4.48 11.33 11.04
C TYR A 46 5.31 10.45 10.10
N PHE A 47 6.02 9.47 10.66
CA PHE A 47 6.93 8.58 9.95
C PHE A 47 6.45 7.14 10.06
N ASP A 48 6.21 6.50 8.90
CA ASP A 48 5.65 5.15 8.79
C ASP A 48 6.68 4.19 8.21
N SER A 49 7.00 3.13 8.95
CA SER A 49 7.88 2.06 8.50
C SER A 49 7.29 0.68 8.85
N ALA A 50 8.09 -0.37 8.72
CA ALA A 50 7.76 -1.73 9.11
C ALA A 50 9.03 -2.54 9.37
N TRP A 51 8.94 -3.52 10.25
CA TRP A 51 10.01 -4.43 10.60
C TRP A 51 10.75 -5.04 9.40
N HIS A 52 10.04 -5.38 8.33
CA HIS A 52 10.64 -6.02 7.16
C HIS A 52 10.99 -5.05 6.01
N TYR A 53 10.84 -3.73 6.20
CA TYR A 53 11.38 -2.76 5.23
C TYR A 53 12.88 -2.65 5.46
N ILE A 54 13.66 -3.30 4.58
CA ILE A 54 15.10 -3.43 4.71
C ILE A 54 15.74 -2.06 4.96
N GLU A 55 16.52 -1.92 6.05
CA GLU A 55 17.26 -0.73 6.47
C GLU A 55 16.41 0.55 6.73
N SER A 56 15.12 0.57 6.40
CA SER A 56 14.28 1.76 6.58
C SER A 56 14.25 2.24 8.03
N GLN A 57 14.09 1.33 8.99
CA GLN A 57 14.03 1.68 10.41
C GLN A 57 15.37 2.19 10.94
N GLU A 58 16.51 1.63 10.50
CA GLU A 58 17.82 2.13 10.85
C GLU A 58 18.08 3.53 10.29
N MET A 59 17.64 3.78 9.03
CA MET A 59 17.75 5.09 8.41
C MET A 59 16.92 6.13 9.18
N ILE A 60 15.67 5.80 9.53
CA ILE A 60 14.82 6.66 10.37
C ILE A 60 15.53 6.98 11.69
N GLY A 61 16.08 5.95 12.36
CA GLY A 61 16.80 6.12 13.62
C GLY A 61 18.04 7.01 13.52
N ARG A 62 18.73 6.98 12.38
CA ARG A 62 19.88 7.89 12.11
C ARG A 62 19.40 9.32 11.87
N CYS A 63 18.45 9.51 10.97
CA CYS A 63 17.97 10.82 10.56
C CYS A 63 17.25 11.58 11.68
N LEU A 64 16.47 10.87 12.52
CA LEU A 64 15.72 11.49 13.61
C LEU A 64 16.48 11.61 14.93
N ALA A 65 17.69 11.06 15.05
CA ALA A 65 18.47 11.05 16.31
C ALA A 65 18.72 12.43 16.93
N LYS A 66 18.73 13.49 16.13
CA LYS A 66 18.94 14.87 16.58
C LYS A 66 17.69 15.58 17.06
N TYR A 67 16.49 15.00 16.81
CA TYR A 67 15.22 15.60 17.18
C TYR A 67 14.69 15.02 18.50
N PRO A 68 14.02 15.84 19.35
CA PRO A 68 13.35 15.32 20.53
C PRO A 68 12.33 14.23 20.16
N ARG A 69 12.37 13.09 20.86
CA ARG A 69 11.51 11.93 20.54
C ARG A 69 10.01 12.25 20.54
N GLU A 70 9.60 13.14 21.41
CA GLU A 70 8.20 13.60 21.54
C GLU A 70 7.77 14.55 20.43
N SER A 71 8.67 15.03 19.57
CA SER A 71 8.35 15.96 18.49
C SER A 71 7.76 15.29 17.24
N TYR A 72 7.85 13.95 17.13
CA TYR A 72 7.36 13.20 15.98
C TYR A 72 6.56 11.95 16.38
N ILE A 73 5.75 11.46 15.46
CA ILE A 73 4.97 10.23 15.55
C ILE A 73 5.72 9.15 14.77
N LEU A 74 6.00 8.03 15.41
CA LEU A 74 6.71 6.92 14.82
C LEU A 74 5.84 5.67 14.81
N VAL A 75 5.71 5.06 13.63
CA VAL A 75 4.85 3.90 13.39
C VAL A 75 5.70 2.72 12.94
N GLY A 76 5.56 1.62 13.66
CA GLY A 76 6.11 0.31 13.34
C GLY A 76 5.03 -0.67 12.91
N LYS A 77 5.46 -1.79 12.35
CA LYS A 77 4.57 -2.87 11.94
C LYS A 77 5.24 -4.22 12.05
N LEU A 78 4.60 -5.16 12.73
CA LEU A 78 5.02 -6.55 12.85
C LEU A 78 4.19 -7.46 11.96
N CYS A 79 4.85 -8.32 11.21
CA CYS A 79 4.28 -9.10 10.12
C CYS A 79 4.10 -10.58 10.50
N PHE A 80 2.87 -11.11 10.36
CA PHE A 80 2.50 -12.47 10.73
C PHE A 80 1.94 -13.32 9.58
N HIS A 81 2.05 -12.87 8.33
CA HIS A 81 1.67 -13.68 7.16
C HIS A 81 2.72 -14.77 6.88
N ASP A 82 2.53 -15.59 5.86
CA ASP A 82 3.49 -16.60 5.45
C ASP A 82 4.83 -15.94 5.08
N GLY A 83 5.93 -16.47 5.63
CA GLY A 83 7.26 -15.84 5.57
C GLY A 83 7.55 -14.79 6.66
N GLY A 84 6.56 -14.43 7.50
CA GLY A 84 6.73 -13.50 8.61
C GLY A 84 7.05 -14.17 9.95
N LEU A 85 6.67 -13.49 11.05
CA LEU A 85 6.92 -13.95 12.42
C LEU A 85 6.05 -15.16 12.78
N LEU A 86 6.67 -16.18 13.36
CA LEU A 86 6.05 -17.51 13.58
C LEU A 86 5.78 -17.80 15.06
N SER A 87 6.21 -16.93 15.99
CA SER A 87 5.95 -17.08 17.43
C SER A 87 5.94 -15.72 18.13
N ARG A 88 5.45 -15.69 19.38
CA ARG A 88 5.51 -14.48 20.24
C ARG A 88 6.94 -14.09 20.60
N GLU A 89 7.82 -15.06 20.78
CA GLU A 89 9.25 -14.84 21.05
C GLU A 89 9.89 -14.10 19.86
N MET A 90 9.66 -14.60 18.64
CA MET A 90 10.13 -13.92 17.43
C MET A 90 9.51 -12.51 17.29
N ALA A 91 8.25 -12.34 17.65
CA ALA A 91 7.59 -11.03 17.62
C ALA A 91 8.24 -10.06 18.63
N MET A 92 8.58 -10.54 19.83
CA MET A 92 9.30 -9.73 20.81
C MET A 92 10.72 -9.37 20.34
N GLU A 93 11.47 -10.31 19.79
CA GLU A 93 12.80 -10.07 19.24
C GLU A 93 12.76 -9.06 18.09
N ALA A 94 11.77 -9.19 17.20
CA ALA A 94 11.54 -8.23 16.10
C ALA A 94 11.22 -6.84 16.63
N PHE A 95 10.32 -6.72 17.61
CA PHE A 95 9.98 -5.46 18.23
C PHE A 95 11.17 -4.81 18.98
N GLU A 96 11.98 -5.59 19.68
CA GLU A 96 13.22 -5.09 20.31
C GLU A 96 14.21 -4.57 19.25
N LYS A 97 14.29 -5.27 18.11
CA LYS A 97 15.12 -4.81 16.98
C LYS A 97 14.56 -3.51 16.41
N GLU A 98 13.23 -3.39 16.19
CA GLU A 98 12.64 -2.14 15.74
C GLU A 98 13.00 -0.97 16.65
N LEU A 99 12.82 -1.09 17.97
CA LEU A 99 13.16 -0.03 18.92
C LEU A 99 14.64 0.34 18.87
N LYS A 100 15.52 -0.66 18.71
CA LYS A 100 16.96 -0.45 18.57
C LYS A 100 17.28 0.30 17.28
N ASP A 101 16.71 -0.12 16.16
CA ASP A 101 16.98 0.44 14.83
C ASP A 101 16.50 1.90 14.76
N VAL A 102 15.29 2.18 15.23
CA VAL A 102 14.76 3.55 15.30
C VAL A 102 15.28 4.37 16.48
N ARG A 103 16.18 3.81 17.30
CA ARG A 103 16.86 4.47 18.44
C ARG A 103 15.91 5.09 19.46
N THR A 104 14.86 4.38 19.83
CA THR A 104 13.86 4.85 20.81
C THR A 104 13.49 3.76 21.81
N SER A 105 12.83 4.15 22.90
CA SER A 105 12.29 3.22 23.90
C SER A 105 10.82 2.88 23.70
N TYR A 106 10.11 3.55 22.77
CA TYR A 106 8.68 3.34 22.50
C TYR A 106 8.28 3.71 21.07
N MET A 107 7.23 3.05 20.57
CA MET A 107 6.53 3.43 19.34
C MET A 107 5.26 4.22 19.69
N ASP A 108 4.90 5.22 18.87
CA ASP A 108 3.61 5.91 19.05
C ASP A 108 2.47 5.03 18.57
N LEU A 109 2.68 4.24 17.52
CA LEU A 109 1.72 3.29 16.99
C LEU A 109 2.44 2.03 16.54
N GLU A 110 1.91 0.87 16.93
CA GLU A 110 2.35 -0.42 16.40
C GLU A 110 1.18 -1.10 15.69
N LEU A 111 1.43 -1.60 14.48
CA LEU A 111 0.42 -2.26 13.66
C LEU A 111 0.73 -3.75 13.49
N ILE A 112 -0.31 -4.57 13.54
CA ILE A 112 -0.24 -5.91 12.95
C ILE A 112 -0.24 -5.70 11.43
N HIS A 113 0.88 -6.05 10.78
CA HIS A 113 1.13 -5.74 9.38
C HIS A 113 0.41 -6.69 8.42
N ALA A 114 -0.14 -6.11 7.35
CA ALA A 114 -0.74 -6.84 6.23
C ALA A 114 -1.71 -7.96 6.68
N LEU A 115 -2.53 -7.64 7.70
CA LEU A 115 -3.51 -8.57 8.24
C LEU A 115 -4.53 -8.92 7.17
N GLY A 116 -4.74 -10.22 6.96
CA GLY A 116 -5.59 -10.76 5.92
C GLY A 116 -4.82 -11.36 4.74
N ASN A 117 -3.50 -11.18 4.65
CA ASN A 117 -2.65 -11.96 3.76
C ASN A 117 -2.67 -13.45 4.17
N PRO A 118 -2.35 -14.39 3.26
CA PRO A 118 -2.42 -15.83 3.56
C PRO A 118 -1.77 -16.20 4.90
N GLY A 119 -2.49 -16.97 5.71
CA GLY A 119 -2.05 -17.45 7.02
C GLY A 119 -2.04 -16.41 8.15
N SER A 120 -2.13 -15.11 7.89
CA SER A 120 -1.98 -14.08 8.93
C SER A 120 -3.10 -14.09 9.97
N LEU A 121 -4.37 -14.17 9.54
CA LEU A 121 -5.53 -14.14 10.45
C LEU A 121 -5.50 -15.29 11.45
N GLU A 122 -5.28 -16.52 10.96
CA GLU A 122 -5.22 -17.72 11.82
C GLU A 122 -4.00 -17.66 12.75
N ARG A 123 -2.87 -17.18 12.25
CA ARG A 123 -1.62 -17.10 13.03
C ARG A 123 -1.72 -16.07 14.15
N VAL A 124 -2.29 -14.90 13.89
CA VAL A 124 -2.49 -13.85 14.89
C VAL A 124 -3.38 -14.35 16.03
N ASP A 125 -4.47 -15.07 15.72
CA ASP A 125 -5.35 -15.66 16.73
C ASP A 125 -4.62 -16.81 17.48
N LYS A 126 -3.98 -17.73 16.77
CA LYS A 126 -3.30 -18.91 17.35
C LYS A 126 -2.15 -18.54 18.28
N LEU A 127 -1.40 -17.48 17.96
CA LEU A 127 -0.26 -17.01 18.73
C LEU A 127 -0.65 -15.97 19.80
N ASP A 128 -1.94 -15.65 19.92
CA ASP A 128 -2.44 -14.59 20.82
C ASP A 128 -1.67 -13.26 20.64
N ILE A 129 -1.53 -12.85 19.37
CA ILE A 129 -0.83 -11.58 19.05
C ILE A 129 -1.63 -10.37 19.54
N TRP A 130 -2.95 -10.49 19.63
CA TRP A 130 -3.80 -9.44 20.24
C TRP A 130 -3.40 -9.16 21.68
N GLY A 131 -3.24 -10.21 22.51
CA GLY A 131 -2.73 -10.11 23.88
C GLY A 131 -1.30 -9.53 23.90
N PHE A 132 -0.43 -9.96 23.00
CA PHE A 132 0.93 -9.43 22.89
C PHE A 132 0.94 -7.92 22.62
N MET A 133 0.12 -7.41 21.68
CA MET A 133 0.01 -5.97 21.40
C MET A 133 -0.53 -5.18 22.61
N GLN A 134 -1.51 -5.74 23.33
CA GLN A 134 -2.01 -5.13 24.57
C GLN A 134 -0.96 -5.10 25.67
N ASP A 135 -0.15 -6.13 25.82
CA ASP A 135 0.97 -6.18 26.79
C ASP A 135 2.01 -5.09 26.48
N LEU A 136 2.37 -4.89 25.20
CA LEU A 136 3.26 -3.82 24.75
C LEU A 136 2.66 -2.43 25.11
N LYS A 137 1.37 -2.26 24.89
CA LYS A 137 0.68 -1.01 25.26
C LYS A 137 0.63 -0.79 26.77
N ALA A 138 0.28 -1.81 27.52
CA ALA A 138 0.20 -1.74 29.00
C ALA A 138 1.56 -1.43 29.63
N SER A 139 2.65 -1.91 29.03
CA SER A 139 4.03 -1.61 29.49
C SER A 139 4.53 -0.20 29.11
N GLY A 140 3.75 0.55 28.29
CA GLY A 140 4.14 1.87 27.78
C GLY A 140 5.16 1.85 26.66
N ARG A 141 5.51 0.68 26.13
CA ARG A 141 6.43 0.54 25.00
C ARG A 141 5.78 0.88 23.66
N VAL A 142 4.46 0.78 23.59
CA VAL A 142 3.62 1.21 22.48
C VAL A 142 2.51 2.10 23.05
N LYS A 143 2.24 3.24 22.45
CA LYS A 143 1.16 4.14 22.93
C LYS A 143 -0.20 3.73 22.36
N HIS A 144 -0.24 3.35 21.08
CA HIS A 144 -1.44 2.98 20.37
C HIS A 144 -1.22 1.69 19.56
N ILE A 145 -2.27 0.88 19.40
CA ILE A 145 -2.24 -0.35 18.62
C ILE A 145 -3.27 -0.32 17.51
N GLY A 146 -2.93 -0.93 16.37
CA GLY A 146 -3.81 -0.98 15.22
C GLY A 146 -3.47 -2.12 14.26
N ILE A 147 -4.02 -2.04 13.07
CA ILE A 147 -3.78 -3.00 11.99
C ILE A 147 -3.51 -2.29 10.67
N SER A 148 -2.67 -2.87 9.83
CA SER A 148 -2.58 -2.59 8.41
C SER A 148 -3.29 -3.74 7.68
N PHE A 149 -4.27 -3.41 6.84
CA PHE A 149 -5.21 -4.37 6.30
C PHE A 149 -5.17 -4.44 4.77
N HIS A 150 -5.05 -5.66 4.23
CA HIS A 150 -4.94 -5.97 2.80
C HIS A 150 -5.78 -7.21 2.44
N SER A 151 -7.06 -7.21 2.77
CA SER A 151 -7.91 -8.38 2.52
C SER A 151 -9.36 -8.00 2.22
N LEU A 152 -10.21 -9.01 2.13
CA LEU A 152 -11.62 -8.86 1.82
C LEU A 152 -12.40 -8.16 2.95
N PRO A 153 -13.43 -7.36 2.62
CA PRO A 153 -14.24 -6.62 3.60
C PRO A 153 -14.80 -7.47 4.73
N GLU A 154 -15.26 -8.70 4.43
CA GLU A 154 -15.80 -9.62 5.40
C GLU A 154 -14.77 -10.08 6.46
N ASN A 155 -13.50 -10.08 6.12
CA ASN A 155 -12.43 -10.37 7.08
C ASN A 155 -12.21 -9.19 8.03
N LEU A 156 -12.24 -7.95 7.52
CA LEU A 156 -12.16 -6.75 8.37
C LEU A 156 -13.36 -6.68 9.33
N GLU A 157 -14.56 -6.95 8.84
CA GLU A 157 -15.78 -7.00 9.65
C GLU A 157 -15.64 -7.99 10.82
N LYS A 158 -15.13 -9.20 10.54
CA LYS A 158 -14.87 -10.22 11.57
C LYS A 158 -13.83 -9.74 12.59
N VAL A 159 -12.75 -9.13 12.14
CA VAL A 159 -11.67 -8.63 13.01
C VAL A 159 -12.21 -7.51 13.91
N LEU A 160 -12.81 -6.47 13.35
CA LEU A 160 -13.26 -5.30 14.14
C LEU A 160 -14.42 -5.62 15.08
N SER A 161 -15.25 -6.63 14.75
CA SER A 161 -16.32 -7.08 15.65
C SER A 161 -15.81 -7.82 16.89
N LYS A 162 -14.64 -8.46 16.81
CA LYS A 162 -14.03 -9.23 17.91
C LYS A 162 -12.99 -8.42 18.70
N HIS A 163 -12.35 -7.45 18.08
CA HIS A 163 -11.19 -6.74 18.60
C HIS A 163 -11.47 -5.23 18.73
N PRO A 164 -12.30 -4.81 19.73
CA PRO A 164 -12.59 -3.40 19.97
C PRO A 164 -11.35 -2.60 20.38
N GLU A 165 -10.30 -3.25 20.88
CA GLU A 165 -9.01 -2.69 21.27
C GLU A 165 -8.22 -2.10 20.11
N ILE A 166 -8.52 -2.44 18.86
CA ILE A 166 -7.93 -1.82 17.67
C ILE A 166 -8.34 -0.35 17.64
N GLU A 167 -7.35 0.56 17.72
CA GLU A 167 -7.59 2.00 17.80
C GLU A 167 -7.60 2.68 16.44
N VAL A 168 -6.89 2.11 15.44
CA VAL A 168 -6.75 2.67 14.10
C VAL A 168 -6.58 1.57 13.06
N VAL A 169 -7.05 1.83 11.84
CA VAL A 169 -6.90 0.91 10.70
C VAL A 169 -6.17 1.63 9.56
N GLN A 170 -5.05 1.07 9.12
CA GLN A 170 -4.35 1.52 7.93
C GLN A 170 -4.83 0.69 6.74
N ILE A 171 -5.37 1.36 5.72
CA ILE A 171 -5.93 0.72 4.52
C ILE A 171 -5.36 1.31 3.24
N GLN A 172 -5.33 0.51 2.19
CA GLN A 172 -5.11 1.00 0.84
C GLN A 172 -6.37 1.74 0.37
N ALA A 173 -6.23 3.01 -0.05
CA ALA A 173 -7.34 3.73 -0.67
C ALA A 173 -6.86 4.78 -1.66
N ASN A 174 -7.43 4.75 -2.86
CA ASN A 174 -7.26 5.72 -3.93
C ASN A 174 -8.53 5.79 -4.79
N TYR A 175 -8.67 6.83 -5.61
CA TYR A 175 -9.88 7.04 -6.39
C TYR A 175 -10.16 5.92 -7.43
N TYR A 176 -9.12 5.22 -7.91
CA TYR A 176 -9.30 4.11 -8.85
C TYR A 176 -9.89 2.88 -8.13
N ASP A 177 -9.23 2.39 -7.08
CA ASP A 177 -9.67 1.21 -6.35
C ASP A 177 -11.03 1.42 -5.65
N TYR A 178 -11.35 2.66 -5.28
CA TYR A 178 -12.63 3.02 -4.68
C TYR A 178 -13.80 3.00 -5.68
N ASN A 179 -13.54 3.29 -6.96
CA ASN A 179 -14.56 3.47 -7.98
C ASN A 179 -14.62 2.34 -9.03
N THR A 180 -13.80 1.30 -8.91
CA THR A 180 -13.76 0.18 -9.84
C THR A 180 -14.03 -1.15 -9.16
N ASP A 181 -14.70 -2.08 -9.89
CA ASP A 181 -14.99 -3.42 -9.37
C ASP A 181 -13.77 -4.36 -9.44
N GLY A 182 -12.76 -4.03 -10.26
CA GLY A 182 -11.48 -4.78 -10.37
C GLY A 182 -10.65 -4.76 -9.10
N ALA A 183 -10.94 -3.85 -8.17
CA ALA A 183 -10.29 -3.75 -6.88
C ALA A 183 -10.66 -4.87 -5.88
N ARG A 184 -11.67 -5.71 -6.18
CA ARG A 184 -12.06 -6.83 -5.28
C ARG A 184 -10.93 -7.84 -5.06
N GLU A 185 -10.04 -8.03 -6.03
CA GLU A 185 -8.84 -8.87 -5.84
C GLU A 185 -7.87 -8.30 -4.79
N ASN A 186 -7.93 -6.98 -4.55
CA ASN A 186 -7.14 -6.27 -3.55
C ASN A 186 -7.95 -5.87 -2.31
N GLY A 187 -9.15 -6.46 -2.13
CA GLY A 187 -9.91 -6.32 -0.89
C GLY A 187 -11.09 -5.35 -0.90
N GLY A 188 -11.54 -4.82 -2.07
CA GLY A 188 -12.74 -3.97 -2.10
C GLY A 188 -12.56 -2.67 -1.30
N CYS A 189 -11.77 -1.75 -1.80
CA CYS A 189 -11.33 -0.52 -1.12
C CYS A 189 -12.49 0.27 -0.48
N ARG A 190 -13.60 0.44 -1.21
CA ARG A 190 -14.78 1.17 -0.71
C ARG A 190 -15.41 0.49 0.49
N GLU A 191 -15.68 -0.81 0.38
CA GLU A 191 -16.33 -1.60 1.43
C GLU A 191 -15.45 -1.69 2.67
N VAL A 192 -14.13 -1.84 2.50
CA VAL A 192 -13.16 -1.83 3.62
C VAL A 192 -13.19 -0.47 4.34
N TYR A 193 -13.19 0.64 3.59
CA TYR A 193 -13.32 1.97 4.17
C TYR A 193 -14.67 2.16 4.90
N GLU A 194 -15.78 1.75 4.30
CA GLU A 194 -17.12 1.84 4.91
C GLU A 194 -17.21 1.03 6.21
N ILE A 195 -16.56 -0.14 6.28
CA ILE A 195 -16.47 -0.93 7.52
C ILE A 195 -15.67 -0.16 8.58
N CYS A 196 -14.55 0.46 8.26
CA CYS A 196 -13.83 1.32 9.21
C CYS A 196 -14.75 2.41 9.76
N ARG A 197 -15.53 3.07 8.90
CA ARG A 197 -16.50 4.11 9.31
C ARG A 197 -17.60 3.55 10.19
N LYS A 198 -18.16 2.39 9.86
CA LYS A 198 -19.18 1.69 10.65
C LYS A 198 -18.72 1.42 12.07
N TYR A 199 -17.47 1.05 12.27
CA TYR A 199 -16.87 0.78 13.56
C TYR A 199 -16.24 2.02 14.22
N ASN A 200 -16.43 3.23 13.63
CA ASN A 200 -15.86 4.49 14.10
C ASN A 200 -14.33 4.42 14.28
N LYS A 201 -13.64 3.66 13.42
CA LYS A 201 -12.18 3.57 13.46
C LYS A 201 -11.57 4.71 12.65
N PRO A 202 -10.63 5.48 13.22
CA PRO A 202 -9.77 6.38 12.47
C PRO A 202 -9.02 5.61 11.38
N VAL A 203 -8.83 6.25 10.21
CA VAL A 203 -8.25 5.61 9.03
C VAL A 203 -6.94 6.29 8.66
N ILE A 204 -5.90 5.50 8.46
CA ILE A 204 -4.65 5.93 7.81
C ILE A 204 -4.69 5.39 6.38
N ILE A 205 -4.45 6.27 5.40
CA ILE A 205 -4.45 5.86 4.00
C ILE A 205 -3.02 5.54 3.55
N MET A 206 -2.81 4.34 3.05
CA MET A 206 -1.63 3.95 2.27
C MET A 206 -1.99 3.81 0.79
N GLU A 207 -0.99 3.84 -0.08
CA GLU A 207 -1.13 3.72 -1.54
C GLU A 207 -2.13 4.73 -2.18
N PRO A 208 -2.11 6.01 -1.81
CA PRO A 208 -3.03 7.00 -2.37
C PRO A 208 -2.87 7.19 -3.88
N LEU A 209 -1.69 6.83 -4.41
CA LEU A 209 -1.35 6.86 -5.84
C LEU A 209 -1.17 5.47 -6.46
N LYS A 210 -1.67 4.40 -5.79
CA LYS A 210 -1.60 3.02 -6.29
C LYS A 210 -0.17 2.61 -6.68
N GLY A 211 0.77 2.79 -5.73
CA GLY A 211 2.19 2.51 -5.97
C GLY A 211 2.87 3.42 -7.01
N GLY A 212 2.28 4.58 -7.31
CA GLY A 212 2.75 5.54 -8.31
C GLY A 212 2.03 5.42 -9.67
N ASN A 213 1.20 4.39 -9.87
CA ASN A 213 0.48 4.20 -11.14
C ASN A 213 -0.45 5.36 -11.48
N LEU A 214 -1.03 6.03 -10.49
CA LEU A 214 -1.94 7.15 -10.70
C LEU A 214 -1.22 8.50 -10.85
N ALA A 215 0.08 8.55 -10.67
CA ALA A 215 0.86 9.79 -10.77
C ALA A 215 1.01 10.32 -12.21
N GLY A 216 0.90 9.44 -13.21
CA GLY A 216 1.11 9.78 -14.61
C GLY A 216 -0.08 9.43 -15.52
N VAL A 217 -1.30 9.28 -14.99
CA VAL A 217 -2.46 8.86 -15.81
C VAL A 217 -2.97 9.92 -16.79
N ASP A 218 -2.52 11.14 -16.67
CA ASP A 218 -2.81 12.27 -17.57
C ASP A 218 -2.18 12.11 -18.99
N TRP A 219 -1.40 11.07 -19.24
CA TRP A 219 -1.02 10.68 -20.59
C TRP A 219 -2.22 10.24 -21.44
N HIS A 220 -3.32 9.77 -20.84
CA HIS A 220 -4.58 9.50 -21.54
C HIS A 220 -5.26 10.81 -21.94
N PRO A 221 -5.52 11.07 -23.22
CA PRO A 221 -6.10 12.35 -23.65
C PRO A 221 -7.44 12.67 -23.00
N GLU A 222 -8.26 11.64 -22.75
CA GLU A 222 -9.57 11.80 -22.11
C GLU A 222 -9.44 12.14 -20.62
N VAL A 223 -8.47 11.55 -19.91
CA VAL A 223 -8.16 11.87 -18.50
C VAL A 223 -7.58 13.27 -18.42
N LYS A 224 -6.59 13.58 -19.27
CA LYS A 224 -5.99 14.91 -19.35
C LYS A 224 -7.03 16.00 -19.54
N LYS A 225 -7.96 15.80 -20.48
CA LYS A 225 -9.05 16.72 -20.73
C LYS A 225 -9.92 16.95 -19.49
N LEU A 226 -10.30 15.89 -18.75
CA LEU A 226 -11.09 16.02 -17.53
C LEU A 226 -10.34 16.79 -16.43
N PHE A 227 -9.04 16.56 -16.28
CA PHE A 227 -8.23 17.28 -15.31
C PHE A 227 -8.08 18.76 -15.68
N GLU A 228 -7.80 19.08 -16.95
CA GLU A 228 -7.68 20.45 -17.45
C GLU A 228 -8.99 21.25 -17.37
N GLU A 229 -10.14 20.59 -17.61
CA GLU A 229 -11.48 21.20 -17.47
C GLU A 229 -11.82 21.49 -16.00
N ALA A 230 -11.37 20.63 -15.06
CA ALA A 230 -11.63 20.81 -13.64
C ALA A 230 -10.69 21.84 -13.00
N ASP A 231 -9.39 21.67 -13.18
CA ASP A 231 -8.36 22.64 -12.76
C ASP A 231 -7.04 22.38 -13.51
N PRO A 232 -6.68 23.22 -14.49
CA PRO A 232 -5.49 23.01 -15.31
C PRO A 232 -4.14 23.20 -14.55
N LYS A 233 -4.19 23.63 -13.29
CA LYS A 233 -3.00 23.80 -12.45
C LYS A 233 -2.71 22.58 -11.57
N ARG A 234 -3.65 21.64 -11.49
CA ARG A 234 -3.52 20.45 -10.64
C ARG A 234 -2.91 19.28 -11.41
N SER A 235 -1.87 18.67 -10.86
CA SER A 235 -1.27 17.44 -11.40
C SER A 235 -2.12 16.21 -11.06
N ALA A 236 -1.86 15.09 -11.76
CA ALA A 236 -2.45 13.80 -11.43
C ALA A 236 -2.16 13.38 -9.97
N VAL A 237 -0.95 13.67 -9.47
CA VAL A 237 -0.56 13.46 -8.06
C VAL A 237 -1.45 14.27 -7.12
N SER A 238 -1.68 15.53 -7.46
CA SER A 238 -2.55 16.42 -6.67
C SER A 238 -3.97 15.88 -6.56
N TRP A 239 -4.54 15.38 -7.64
CA TRP A 239 -5.87 14.77 -7.64
C TRP A 239 -5.92 13.53 -6.74
N GLY A 240 -4.93 12.62 -6.86
CA GLY A 240 -4.89 11.38 -6.08
C GLY A 240 -4.71 11.60 -4.58
N LEU A 241 -3.76 12.46 -4.17
CA LEU A 241 -3.54 12.77 -2.75
C LEU A 241 -4.74 13.51 -2.14
N SER A 242 -5.31 14.49 -2.87
CA SER A 242 -6.49 15.20 -2.39
C SER A 242 -7.70 14.30 -2.25
N TYR A 243 -7.88 13.32 -3.15
CA TYR A 243 -8.96 12.33 -3.01
C TYR A 243 -8.87 11.58 -1.69
N ALA A 244 -7.70 10.98 -1.43
CA ALA A 244 -7.47 10.23 -0.20
C ALA A 244 -7.68 11.08 1.06
N ALA A 245 -7.19 12.33 1.04
CA ALA A 245 -7.31 13.26 2.16
C ALA A 245 -8.71 13.86 2.34
N SER A 246 -9.57 13.75 1.34
CA SER A 246 -10.97 14.23 1.40
C SER A 246 -11.94 13.21 1.97
N LEU A 247 -11.51 11.96 2.17
CA LEU A 247 -12.34 10.93 2.78
C LEU A 247 -12.53 11.21 4.27
N GLU A 248 -13.75 11.09 4.76
CA GLU A 248 -14.10 11.38 6.15
C GLU A 248 -13.43 10.39 7.12
N GLY A 249 -12.90 10.88 8.26
CA GLY A 249 -12.23 10.06 9.28
C GLY A 249 -10.82 9.62 8.92
N VAL A 250 -10.27 10.17 7.83
CA VAL A 250 -8.85 9.99 7.50
C VAL A 250 -7.98 10.86 8.41
N VAL A 251 -7.07 10.20 9.12
CA VAL A 251 -6.13 10.84 10.06
C VAL A 251 -4.95 11.43 9.32
N THR A 252 -4.35 10.64 8.42
CA THR A 252 -3.20 11.01 7.60
C THR A 252 -3.17 10.19 6.33
N VAL A 253 -2.55 10.75 5.29
CA VAL A 253 -2.29 10.08 4.01
C VAL A 253 -0.80 9.85 3.88
N LEU A 254 -0.39 8.60 3.77
CA LEU A 254 1.01 8.23 3.63
C LEU A 254 1.45 8.39 2.16
N SER A 255 2.50 9.15 1.94
CA SER A 255 3.17 9.22 0.65
C SER A 255 4.60 8.73 0.76
N GLY A 256 4.97 7.78 -0.09
CA GLY A 256 6.35 7.36 -0.29
C GLY A 256 7.01 8.34 -1.26
N MET A 257 7.84 9.21 -0.72
CA MET A 257 8.58 10.22 -1.49
C MET A 257 10.05 9.81 -1.53
N SER A 258 10.59 9.66 -2.73
CA SER A 258 11.97 9.20 -2.95
C SER A 258 12.90 10.33 -3.37
N THR A 259 12.37 11.56 -3.55
CA THR A 259 13.15 12.75 -3.89
C THR A 259 12.68 13.98 -3.13
N MET A 260 13.58 14.93 -2.92
CA MET A 260 13.26 16.22 -2.30
C MET A 260 12.22 17.01 -3.10
N GLU A 261 12.18 16.85 -4.42
CA GLU A 261 11.20 17.50 -5.28
C GLU A 261 9.78 16.99 -4.96
N GLN A 262 9.60 15.67 -4.92
CA GLN A 262 8.32 15.05 -4.54
C GLN A 262 7.89 15.48 -3.12
N MET A 263 8.84 15.56 -2.20
CA MET A 263 8.58 16.00 -0.82
C MET A 263 8.03 17.44 -0.80
N LYS A 264 8.67 18.37 -1.49
CA LYS A 264 8.27 19.78 -1.56
C LYS A 264 6.92 19.96 -2.25
N GLU A 265 6.68 19.25 -3.36
CA GLU A 265 5.41 19.30 -4.08
C GLU A 265 4.26 18.77 -3.21
N ASN A 266 4.44 17.63 -2.58
CA ASN A 266 3.43 17.01 -1.71
C ASN A 266 3.19 17.85 -0.44
N TYR A 267 4.25 18.44 0.14
CA TYR A 267 4.13 19.36 1.27
C TYR A 267 3.25 20.57 0.89
N LYS A 268 3.59 21.24 -0.20
CA LYS A 268 2.82 22.40 -0.67
C LYS A 268 1.35 22.04 -0.86
N LEU A 269 1.09 20.95 -1.54
CA LEU A 269 -0.26 20.47 -1.81
C LEU A 269 -1.05 20.12 -0.53
N MET A 270 -0.44 19.34 0.35
CA MET A 270 -1.17 18.68 1.44
C MET A 270 -1.16 19.50 2.73
N MET A 271 -0.15 20.34 2.94
CA MET A 271 0.03 21.06 4.18
C MET A 271 -0.29 22.56 4.05
N GLU A 272 0.02 23.19 2.90
CA GLU A 272 -0.24 24.62 2.69
C GLU A 272 -1.54 24.89 1.91
N ASP A 273 -1.70 24.30 0.74
CA ASP A 273 -2.75 24.65 -0.24
C ASP A 273 -3.97 23.73 -0.18
N PHE A 274 -3.99 22.74 0.70
CA PHE A 274 -5.04 21.71 0.71
C PHE A 274 -6.44 22.29 0.84
N LYS A 275 -7.29 21.83 -0.07
CA LYS A 275 -8.75 22.00 0.00
C LYS A 275 -9.40 20.64 -0.24
N PRO A 276 -10.36 20.22 0.59
CA PRO A 276 -11.14 19.02 0.31
C PRO A 276 -11.77 19.09 -1.07
N LEU A 277 -11.82 17.97 -1.77
CA LEU A 277 -12.49 17.88 -3.07
C LEU A 277 -13.98 18.11 -2.91
N THR A 278 -14.58 18.79 -3.88
CA THR A 278 -16.03 18.91 -4.01
C THR A 278 -16.64 17.58 -4.48
N GLU A 279 -17.95 17.46 -4.35
CA GLU A 279 -18.66 16.27 -4.84
C GLU A 279 -18.50 16.09 -6.35
N GLU A 280 -18.50 17.19 -7.12
CA GLU A 280 -18.29 17.18 -8.56
C GLU A 280 -16.90 16.69 -8.94
N GLU A 281 -15.85 17.11 -8.18
CA GLU A 281 -14.48 16.64 -8.36
C GLU A 281 -14.33 15.16 -8.00
N MET A 282 -14.96 14.70 -6.92
CA MET A 282 -15.00 13.28 -6.56
C MET A 282 -15.69 12.43 -7.66
N GLN A 283 -16.80 12.90 -8.20
CA GLN A 283 -17.49 12.25 -9.33
C GLN A 283 -16.65 12.28 -10.60
N MET A 284 -15.94 13.37 -10.88
CA MET A 284 -14.99 13.46 -12.00
C MET A 284 -13.92 12.38 -11.89
N LEU A 285 -13.30 12.20 -10.70
CA LEU A 285 -12.32 11.15 -10.46
C LEU A 285 -12.91 9.74 -10.60
N GLY A 286 -14.18 9.55 -10.28
CA GLY A 286 -14.91 8.31 -10.58
C GLY A 286 -14.99 8.03 -12.10
N ARG A 287 -15.23 9.07 -12.93
CA ARG A 287 -15.17 8.93 -14.39
C ARG A 287 -13.76 8.62 -14.89
N VAL A 288 -12.74 9.29 -14.33
CA VAL A 288 -11.33 9.00 -14.64
C VAL A 288 -10.99 7.55 -14.34
N ALA A 289 -11.41 7.02 -13.18
CA ALA A 289 -11.22 5.62 -12.84
C ALA A 289 -11.80 4.66 -13.89
N LYS A 290 -13.02 4.93 -14.35
CA LYS A 290 -13.68 4.12 -15.40
C LYS A 290 -13.00 4.22 -16.76
N ILE A 291 -12.45 5.39 -17.12
CA ILE A 291 -11.62 5.54 -18.33
C ILE A 291 -10.39 4.66 -18.24
N ILE A 292 -9.63 4.75 -17.14
CA ILE A 292 -8.43 3.95 -16.93
C ILE A 292 -8.78 2.44 -16.96
N GLU A 293 -9.84 2.03 -16.26
CA GLU A 293 -10.31 0.64 -16.25
C GLU A 293 -10.59 0.13 -17.67
N SER A 294 -11.22 0.94 -18.51
CA SER A 294 -11.58 0.61 -19.90
C SER A 294 -10.36 0.42 -20.82
N LYS A 295 -9.17 0.87 -20.42
CA LYS A 295 -7.93 0.68 -21.19
C LYS A 295 -7.30 -0.70 -20.98
N GLY A 296 -7.75 -1.49 -20.02
CA GLY A 296 -7.37 -2.89 -19.91
C GLY A 296 -7.88 -3.69 -21.13
N VAL A 297 -6.95 -4.40 -21.80
CA VAL A 297 -7.27 -5.14 -23.05
C VAL A 297 -7.69 -6.58 -22.80
N ILE A 298 -7.36 -7.15 -21.64
CA ILE A 298 -7.69 -8.52 -21.26
C ILE A 298 -8.89 -8.51 -20.33
N GLY A 299 -10.03 -9.06 -20.79
CA GLY A 299 -11.29 -9.08 -20.07
C GLY A 299 -11.34 -10.14 -18.96
N CYS A 300 -10.31 -10.25 -18.15
CA CYS A 300 -10.30 -11.13 -16.97
C CYS A 300 -11.07 -10.46 -15.82
N THR A 301 -12.08 -11.18 -15.27
CA THR A 301 -12.91 -10.69 -14.16
C THR A 301 -12.40 -11.11 -12.78
N GLY A 302 -11.24 -11.76 -12.68
CA GLY A 302 -10.67 -12.20 -11.42
C GLY A 302 -11.45 -13.30 -10.69
N CYS A 303 -12.37 -13.99 -11.33
CA CYS A 303 -13.26 -14.99 -10.72
C CYS A 303 -12.55 -16.24 -10.18
N ARG A 304 -11.26 -16.46 -10.52
CA ARG A 304 -10.37 -17.53 -10.05
C ARG A 304 -10.77 -18.98 -10.38
N TYR A 305 -11.81 -19.24 -11.17
CA TYR A 305 -12.13 -20.62 -11.57
C TYR A 305 -10.95 -21.32 -12.27
N CYS A 306 -10.19 -20.58 -13.09
CA CYS A 306 -9.00 -21.10 -13.75
C CYS A 306 -7.88 -21.52 -12.78
N VAL A 307 -7.86 -21.00 -11.55
CA VAL A 307 -6.92 -21.39 -10.49
C VAL A 307 -7.49 -22.53 -9.65
N ASN A 308 -8.66 -22.33 -9.06
CA ASN A 308 -9.25 -23.23 -8.06
C ASN A 308 -9.66 -24.58 -8.66
N GLU A 309 -10.14 -24.59 -9.88
CA GLU A 309 -10.69 -25.78 -10.55
C GLU A 309 -9.92 -26.16 -11.83
N GLY A 310 -8.99 -25.30 -12.27
CA GLY A 310 -8.41 -25.38 -13.60
C GLY A 310 -6.92 -25.68 -13.67
N CYS A 311 -6.08 -25.00 -12.91
CA CYS A 311 -4.64 -25.09 -13.11
C CYS A 311 -3.95 -26.10 -12.19
N PRO A 312 -3.47 -27.27 -12.73
CA PRO A 312 -2.78 -28.28 -11.91
C PRO A 312 -1.35 -27.84 -11.51
N ALA A 313 -0.84 -26.72 -12.03
CA ALA A 313 0.46 -26.17 -11.69
C ALA A 313 0.37 -25.02 -10.69
N GLY A 314 -0.82 -24.66 -10.20
CA GLY A 314 -0.99 -23.62 -9.18
C GLY A 314 -0.73 -22.18 -9.65
N ILE A 315 -0.66 -21.93 -10.97
CA ILE A 315 -0.33 -20.60 -11.52
C ILE A 315 -1.44 -19.60 -11.18
N ASN A 316 -1.07 -18.45 -10.61
CA ASN A 316 -2.02 -17.37 -10.32
C ASN A 316 -2.37 -16.57 -11.59
N ILE A 317 -3.12 -17.21 -12.47
CA ILE A 317 -3.48 -16.71 -13.80
C ILE A 317 -4.12 -15.30 -13.76
N PRO A 318 -5.15 -15.03 -12.92
CA PRO A 318 -5.79 -13.72 -12.91
C PRO A 318 -4.81 -12.59 -12.57
N LYS A 319 -3.89 -12.83 -11.64
CA LYS A 319 -2.89 -11.83 -11.24
C LYS A 319 -1.89 -11.54 -12.36
N ILE A 320 -1.43 -12.57 -13.07
CA ILE A 320 -0.55 -12.42 -14.25
C ILE A 320 -1.26 -11.59 -15.33
N LEU A 321 -2.52 -11.88 -15.64
CA LEU A 321 -3.28 -11.13 -16.64
C LEU A 321 -3.54 -9.68 -16.21
N SER A 322 -3.71 -9.44 -14.91
CA SER A 322 -3.78 -8.09 -14.33
C SER A 322 -2.49 -7.32 -14.56
N CYS A 323 -1.31 -7.95 -14.37
CA CYS A 323 -0.02 -7.30 -14.64
C CYS A 323 0.12 -6.87 -16.11
N MET A 324 -0.36 -7.68 -17.07
CA MET A 324 -0.38 -7.29 -18.47
C MET A 324 -1.29 -6.07 -18.73
N ASN A 325 -2.45 -6.02 -18.11
CA ASN A 325 -3.37 -4.88 -18.23
C ASN A 325 -2.80 -3.57 -17.65
N MET A 326 -1.87 -3.65 -16.69
CA MET A 326 -1.22 -2.45 -16.13
C MET A 326 -0.46 -1.64 -17.19
N ILE A 327 0.08 -2.30 -18.24
CA ILE A 327 0.84 -1.60 -19.30
C ILE A 327 -0.06 -0.62 -20.05
N PRO A 328 -1.18 -1.02 -20.67
CA PRO A 328 -2.05 -0.09 -21.39
C PRO A 328 -2.83 0.85 -20.46
N GLN A 329 -3.04 0.48 -19.20
CA GLN A 329 -3.74 1.31 -18.23
C GLN A 329 -2.88 2.46 -17.67
N TYR A 330 -1.59 2.19 -17.41
CA TYR A 330 -0.74 3.12 -16.66
C TYR A 330 0.57 3.49 -17.38
N GLN A 331 0.91 2.84 -18.51
CA GLN A 331 2.22 2.94 -19.17
C GLN A 331 3.42 2.72 -18.22
N ASN A 332 3.21 1.96 -17.17
CA ASN A 332 4.19 1.72 -16.12
C ASN A 332 4.70 0.27 -16.16
N LEU A 333 5.65 0.01 -17.08
CA LEU A 333 6.24 -1.32 -17.24
C LEU A 333 6.98 -1.79 -15.98
N ARG A 334 7.60 -0.88 -15.23
CA ARG A 334 8.32 -1.21 -14.00
C ARG A 334 7.38 -1.80 -12.94
N ILE A 335 6.28 -1.14 -12.68
CA ILE A 335 5.30 -1.63 -11.69
C ILE A 335 4.59 -2.90 -12.19
N ALA A 336 4.33 -3.00 -13.48
CA ALA A 336 3.79 -4.23 -14.07
C ALA A 336 4.75 -5.41 -13.85
N ARG A 337 6.05 -5.22 -14.09
CA ARG A 337 7.11 -6.22 -13.83
C ARG A 337 7.23 -6.54 -12.35
N LEU A 338 7.26 -5.55 -11.46
CA LEU A 338 7.31 -5.77 -10.02
C LEU A 338 6.19 -6.71 -9.56
N ASN A 339 4.94 -6.40 -9.94
CA ASN A 339 3.80 -7.26 -9.61
C ASN A 339 3.89 -8.65 -10.27
N TYR A 340 4.42 -8.71 -11.49
CA TYR A 340 4.61 -9.97 -12.20
C TYR A 340 5.61 -10.87 -11.46
N TYR A 341 6.80 -10.37 -11.11
CA TYR A 341 7.81 -11.14 -10.38
C TYR A 341 7.31 -11.63 -9.01
N GLN A 342 6.61 -10.78 -8.26
CA GLN A 342 5.95 -11.20 -7.01
C GLN A 342 4.92 -12.32 -7.25
N THR A 343 4.23 -12.29 -8.39
CA THR A 343 3.20 -13.28 -8.71
C THR A 343 3.78 -14.63 -9.13
N ILE A 344 4.94 -14.63 -9.80
CA ILE A 344 5.58 -15.85 -10.32
C ILE A 344 6.64 -16.44 -9.38
N GLU A 345 6.78 -15.92 -8.16
CA GLU A 345 7.78 -16.38 -7.19
C GLU A 345 7.73 -17.89 -6.96
N GLU A 346 6.53 -18.45 -6.77
CA GLU A 346 6.34 -19.89 -6.60
C GLU A 346 6.01 -20.59 -7.92
N HIS A 347 5.02 -20.08 -8.68
CA HIS A 347 4.54 -20.69 -9.93
C HIS A 347 4.24 -19.62 -10.99
N GLY A 348 4.91 -19.76 -12.13
CA GLY A 348 4.81 -18.82 -13.25
C GLY A 348 4.42 -19.47 -14.57
N PRO A 349 4.37 -18.70 -15.67
CA PRO A 349 4.07 -19.23 -17.02
C PRO A 349 4.96 -20.38 -17.45
N LYS A 350 6.21 -20.43 -17.00
CA LYS A 350 7.15 -21.54 -17.27
C LYS A 350 6.68 -22.91 -16.75
N ASP A 351 5.82 -22.90 -15.71
CA ASP A 351 5.28 -24.12 -15.12
C ASP A 351 4.02 -24.62 -15.84
N CYS A 352 3.56 -23.89 -16.86
CA CYS A 352 2.36 -24.23 -17.61
C CYS A 352 2.51 -25.55 -18.36
N ARG A 353 1.62 -26.49 -18.06
CA ARG A 353 1.57 -27.83 -18.69
C ARG A 353 0.77 -27.85 -20.00
N GLU A 354 0.33 -26.71 -20.51
CA GLU A 354 -0.48 -26.54 -21.72
C GLU A 354 -1.75 -27.45 -21.79
N CYS A 355 -2.25 -27.91 -20.65
CA CYS A 355 -3.36 -28.87 -20.57
C CYS A 355 -4.76 -28.27 -20.93
N GLY A 356 -4.89 -26.94 -21.00
CA GLY A 356 -6.12 -26.24 -21.37
C GLY A 356 -7.24 -26.28 -20.31
N ALA A 357 -6.99 -26.80 -19.10
CA ALA A 357 -8.00 -26.89 -18.05
C ALA A 357 -8.49 -25.49 -17.61
N CYS A 358 -7.56 -24.53 -17.51
CA CYS A 358 -7.88 -23.14 -17.16
C CYS A 358 -8.82 -22.45 -18.18
N GLU A 359 -8.64 -22.73 -19.49
CA GLU A 359 -9.49 -22.18 -20.55
C GLU A 359 -10.90 -22.79 -20.52
N LYS A 360 -11.01 -24.09 -20.18
CA LYS A 360 -12.31 -24.76 -20.01
C LYS A 360 -13.07 -24.18 -18.83
N ALA A 361 -12.38 -23.89 -17.71
CA ALA A 361 -12.94 -23.31 -16.50
C ALA A 361 -13.27 -21.80 -16.64
N CYS A 362 -12.69 -21.10 -17.62
CA CYS A 362 -12.83 -19.66 -17.77
C CYS A 362 -14.23 -19.27 -18.30
N PRO A 363 -15.07 -18.53 -17.52
CA PRO A 363 -16.38 -18.04 -18.02
C PRO A 363 -16.25 -17.06 -19.19
N GLN A 364 -15.14 -16.30 -19.23
CA GLN A 364 -14.86 -15.30 -20.25
C GLN A 364 -14.24 -15.89 -21.55
N LYS A 365 -14.01 -17.21 -21.58
CA LYS A 365 -13.42 -17.92 -22.72
C LYS A 365 -12.11 -17.32 -23.24
N LEU A 366 -11.28 -16.85 -22.32
CA LEU A 366 -9.96 -16.30 -22.64
C LEU A 366 -9.02 -17.41 -23.10
N GLY A 367 -8.17 -17.12 -24.11
CA GLY A 367 -7.07 -17.97 -24.56
C GLY A 367 -5.89 -17.92 -23.59
N ILE A 368 -6.05 -18.47 -22.40
CA ILE A 368 -5.16 -18.29 -21.25
C ILE A 368 -3.74 -18.77 -21.52
N ARG A 369 -3.57 -19.88 -22.20
CA ARG A 369 -2.23 -20.41 -22.52
C ARG A 369 -1.41 -19.46 -23.37
N GLU A 370 -2.03 -18.84 -24.36
CA GLU A 370 -1.38 -17.85 -25.21
C GLU A 370 -1.11 -16.57 -24.43
N LEU A 371 -2.06 -16.10 -23.61
CA LEU A 371 -1.87 -14.94 -22.74
C LEU A 371 -0.74 -15.13 -21.72
N LEU A 372 -0.55 -16.32 -21.18
CA LEU A 372 0.57 -16.63 -20.29
C LEU A 372 1.92 -16.53 -21.01
N LYS A 373 2.03 -17.00 -22.28
CA LYS A 373 3.23 -16.85 -23.09
C LYS A 373 3.52 -15.36 -23.35
N GLN A 374 2.52 -14.61 -23.76
CA GLN A 374 2.65 -13.16 -23.97
C GLN A 374 3.03 -12.41 -22.70
N ALA A 375 2.53 -12.83 -21.54
CA ALA A 375 2.93 -12.25 -20.26
C ALA A 375 4.43 -12.45 -19.98
N ASP A 376 4.92 -13.64 -20.20
CA ASP A 376 6.35 -13.96 -20.02
C ASP A 376 7.21 -13.13 -21.01
N GLU A 377 6.85 -13.07 -22.29
CA GLU A 377 7.55 -12.29 -23.30
C GLU A 377 7.60 -10.78 -22.98
N GLN A 378 6.53 -10.21 -22.42
CA GLN A 378 6.41 -8.77 -22.15
C GLN A 378 6.99 -8.36 -20.80
N LEU A 379 6.83 -9.21 -19.80
CA LEU A 379 7.09 -8.85 -18.39
C LEU A 379 8.35 -9.49 -17.84
N TYR A 380 8.75 -10.68 -18.31
CA TYR A 380 9.96 -11.33 -17.85
C TYR A 380 11.21 -10.62 -18.36
N ALA A 381 12.11 -10.23 -17.50
CA ALA A 381 13.35 -9.50 -17.84
C ALA A 381 14.63 -10.28 -17.46
N GLY A 382 14.50 -11.56 -17.08
CA GLY A 382 15.61 -12.45 -16.73
C GLY A 382 15.66 -12.82 -15.25
N GLU A 383 16.39 -13.87 -14.91
CA GLU A 383 16.49 -14.40 -13.53
C GLU A 383 17.17 -13.43 -12.55
N ASN A 384 18.05 -12.56 -13.05
CA ASN A 384 18.78 -11.59 -12.24
C ASN A 384 18.10 -10.20 -12.22
N TYR A 385 16.89 -10.07 -12.73
CA TYR A 385 16.16 -8.81 -12.67
C TYR A 385 15.72 -8.55 -11.24
N ASP A 386 16.17 -7.44 -10.67
CA ASP A 386 15.68 -6.97 -9.38
C ASP A 386 14.47 -6.05 -9.58
N PRO A 387 13.25 -6.51 -9.29
CA PRO A 387 12.05 -5.71 -9.45
C PRO A 387 11.95 -4.57 -8.41
N TRP A 388 12.77 -4.59 -7.37
CA TRP A 388 12.77 -3.59 -6.30
C TRP A 388 13.80 -2.48 -6.52
N ALA A 389 14.79 -2.70 -7.39
CA ALA A 389 15.77 -1.68 -7.72
C ALA A 389 15.09 -0.43 -8.31
N ASN A 390 15.41 0.73 -7.76
CA ASN A 390 15.01 2.02 -8.30
C ASN A 390 15.91 2.33 -9.51
N HIS A 391 15.36 2.25 -10.72
CA HIS A 391 16.03 2.66 -11.97
C HIS A 391 15.41 3.94 -12.50
#